data_1a5eed13b32bfad72153183ad90ea2b5
#
_entry.id   1a5eed13b32bfad72153183ad90ea2b5
#
_cell.length_a   1.000
_cell.length_b   1.000
_cell.length_c   1.000
_cell.angle_alpha   90.00
_cell.angle_beta   90.00
_cell.angle_gamma   90.00
#
_symmetry.space_group_name_H-M   'P 1'
#
loop_
_entity.id
_entity.type
_entity.pdbx_description
1 polymer ?
#
loop_
_entity_poly.entity_id
_entity_poly.type
_entity_poly.pdbx_seq_one_letter_code
_entity_poly.pdbx_strand_id
1 'polypeptide(L)'
;MSEQTEWYGNLEAKVETLKAQLGADARDYYLGRFLKIARRIGEFAADCPHCREFQTLMDNMIKDLSYAPTQITKEQKRLFLGNANTILSHLKKTHGLISDGQNTGIFLAIGAGVGVSLGVVFKSPIIGIPAGVALGIVFGAVLDMRARKAGKTI
;
A
#
# COMPACT_ATOMS: atom_id res chain seq x y z
N MET A 1 -27.19 -6.07 -1.88
CA MET A 1 -25.81 -5.53 -1.77
C MET A 1 -25.41 -5.72 -0.33
N SER A 2 -24.18 -6.18 -0.06
CA SER A 2 -23.74 -6.35 1.33
C SER A 2 -23.46 -4.96 1.94
N GLU A 3 -23.70 -4.80 3.24
CA GLU A 3 -23.39 -3.59 4.04
C GLU A 3 -21.96 -3.08 3.78
N GLN A 4 -21.03 -4.01 3.58
CA GLN A 4 -19.63 -3.74 3.29
C GLN A 4 -19.41 -3.06 1.91
N THR A 5 -20.21 -3.45 0.91
CA THR A 5 -20.16 -2.85 -0.43
C THR A 5 -20.69 -1.43 -0.41
N GLU A 6 -21.74 -1.20 0.37
CA GLU A 6 -22.33 0.12 0.55
C GLU A 6 -21.39 1.07 1.30
N TRP A 7 -20.78 0.59 2.41
CA TRP A 7 -19.79 1.38 3.14
C TRP A 7 -18.61 1.80 2.23
N TYR A 8 -18.04 0.87 1.47
CA TYR A 8 -16.92 1.18 0.57
C TYR A 8 -17.32 2.21 -0.50
N GLY A 9 -18.48 2.06 -1.12
CA GLY A 9 -18.98 3.01 -2.11
C GLY A 9 -19.16 4.42 -1.56
N ASN A 10 -19.70 4.55 -0.35
CA ASN A 10 -19.84 5.83 0.34
C ASN A 10 -18.47 6.46 0.66
N LEU A 11 -17.52 5.67 1.14
CA LEU A 11 -16.16 6.14 1.41
C LEU A 11 -15.44 6.59 0.13
N GLU A 12 -15.56 5.81 -0.94
CA GLU A 12 -14.96 6.11 -2.25
C GLU A 12 -15.50 7.44 -2.80
N ALA A 13 -16.80 7.69 -2.75
CA ALA A 13 -17.39 8.95 -3.17
C ALA A 13 -16.84 10.15 -2.37
N LYS A 14 -16.70 10.02 -1.04
CA LYS A 14 -16.09 11.06 -0.20
C LYS A 14 -14.63 11.31 -0.57
N VAL A 15 -13.85 10.26 -0.83
CA VAL A 15 -12.45 10.36 -1.23
C VAL A 15 -12.30 11.02 -2.59
N GLU A 16 -13.14 10.69 -3.57
CA GLU A 16 -13.09 11.34 -4.89
C GLU A 16 -13.45 12.84 -4.79
N THR A 17 -14.43 13.20 -3.98
CA THR A 17 -14.73 14.60 -3.68
C THR A 17 -13.53 15.32 -3.06
N LEU A 18 -12.89 14.71 -2.07
CA LEU A 18 -11.70 15.25 -1.43
C LEU A 18 -10.52 15.40 -2.41
N LYS A 19 -10.32 14.45 -3.32
CA LYS A 19 -9.29 14.55 -4.38
C LYS A 19 -9.54 15.74 -5.28
N ALA A 20 -10.79 15.99 -5.66
CA ALA A 20 -11.15 17.14 -6.48
C ALA A 20 -10.85 18.47 -5.77
N GLN A 21 -11.10 18.54 -4.45
CA GLN A 21 -10.84 19.72 -3.63
C GLN A 21 -9.35 19.96 -3.39
N LEU A 22 -8.55 18.90 -3.20
CA LEU A 22 -7.09 18.98 -2.98
C LEU A 22 -6.30 19.24 -4.26
N GLY A 23 -6.84 18.91 -5.43
CA GLY A 23 -6.16 19.12 -6.72
C GLY A 23 -4.79 18.41 -6.76
N ALA A 24 -3.71 19.18 -6.99
CA ALA A 24 -2.35 18.63 -7.08
C ALA A 24 -1.84 18.03 -5.77
N ASP A 25 -2.25 18.57 -4.63
CA ASP A 25 -1.84 18.12 -3.29
C ASP A 25 -2.43 16.76 -2.90
N ALA A 26 -3.46 16.29 -3.62
CA ALA A 26 -4.06 14.97 -3.39
C ALA A 26 -3.03 13.81 -3.48
N ARG A 27 -1.97 13.97 -4.28
CA ARG A 27 -0.89 12.98 -4.41
C ARG A 27 -0.17 12.71 -3.10
N ASP A 28 0.02 13.74 -2.30
CA ASP A 28 0.75 13.70 -1.03
C ASP A 28 0.07 12.85 0.04
N TYR A 29 -1.24 12.60 -0.11
CA TYR A 29 -2.04 11.80 0.82
C TYR A 29 -2.20 10.36 0.37
N TYR A 30 -1.65 9.96 -0.80
CA TYR A 30 -1.76 8.60 -1.32
C TYR A 30 -3.19 8.05 -1.31
N LEU A 31 -4.18 8.89 -1.63
CA LEU A 31 -5.61 8.57 -1.52
C LEU A 31 -6.02 7.35 -2.36
N GLY A 32 -5.35 7.12 -3.50
CA GLY A 32 -5.56 5.90 -4.28
C GLY A 32 -5.15 4.62 -3.53
N ARG A 33 -4.04 4.68 -2.77
CA ARG A 33 -3.61 3.57 -1.91
C ARG A 33 -4.55 3.41 -0.71
N PHE A 34 -5.02 4.51 -0.15
CA PHE A 34 -6.01 4.50 0.92
C PHE A 34 -7.28 3.76 0.51
N LEU A 35 -7.81 3.98 -0.70
CA LEU A 35 -8.96 3.24 -1.23
C LEU A 35 -8.68 1.74 -1.41
N LYS A 36 -7.49 1.36 -1.85
CA LYS A 36 -7.12 -0.07 -1.89
C LYS A 36 -7.15 -0.71 -0.51
N ILE A 37 -6.62 -0.02 0.51
CA ILE A 37 -6.66 -0.46 1.91
C ILE A 37 -8.11 -0.56 2.39
N ALA A 38 -8.95 0.45 2.12
CA ALA A 38 -10.36 0.47 2.49
C ALA A 38 -11.13 -0.72 1.93
N ARG A 39 -10.92 -1.03 0.66
CA ARG A 39 -11.54 -2.20 0.03
C ARG A 39 -11.20 -3.49 0.78
N ARG A 40 -9.92 -3.68 1.16
CA ARG A 40 -9.50 -4.86 1.92
C ARG A 40 -10.09 -4.89 3.34
N ILE A 41 -10.16 -3.75 3.99
CA ILE A 41 -10.84 -3.63 5.29
C ILE A 41 -12.30 -4.06 5.17
N GLY A 42 -13.02 -3.59 4.14
CA GLY A 42 -14.40 -4.01 3.87
C GLY A 42 -14.52 -5.53 3.67
N GLU A 43 -13.61 -6.15 2.92
CA GLU A 43 -13.62 -7.61 2.70
C GLU A 43 -13.45 -8.43 3.99
N PHE A 44 -12.66 -7.94 4.96
CA PHE A 44 -12.39 -8.64 6.23
C PHE A 44 -13.28 -8.20 7.41
N ALA A 45 -14.06 -7.14 7.27
CA ALA A 45 -14.84 -6.58 8.38
C ALA A 45 -15.92 -7.51 8.92
N ALA A 46 -16.40 -8.49 8.12
CA ALA A 46 -17.36 -9.49 8.58
C ALA A 46 -16.75 -10.40 9.65
N ASP A 47 -15.48 -10.80 9.48
CA ASP A 47 -14.82 -11.82 10.29
C ASP A 47 -13.79 -11.25 11.28
N CYS A 48 -13.41 -9.96 11.12
CA CYS A 48 -12.40 -9.32 11.95
C CYS A 48 -12.94 -8.08 12.67
N PRO A 49 -13.07 -8.13 14.03
CA PRO A 49 -13.53 -6.99 14.82
C PRO A 49 -12.70 -5.71 14.61
N HIS A 50 -11.36 -5.84 14.54
CA HIS A 50 -10.48 -4.71 14.29
C HIS A 50 -10.67 -4.09 12.90
N CYS A 51 -10.96 -4.89 11.89
CA CYS A 51 -11.28 -4.35 10.56
C CYS A 51 -12.58 -3.53 10.59
N ARG A 52 -13.56 -3.91 11.41
CA ARG A 52 -14.79 -3.14 11.63
C ARG A 52 -14.52 -1.81 12.35
N GLU A 53 -13.66 -1.81 13.36
CA GLU A 53 -13.22 -0.59 14.03
C GLU A 53 -12.47 0.35 13.05
N PHE A 54 -11.63 -0.21 12.19
CA PHE A 54 -10.91 0.55 11.18
C PHE A 54 -11.82 1.17 10.12
N GLN A 55 -12.99 0.63 9.82
CA GLN A 55 -13.98 1.31 8.97
C GLN A 55 -14.37 2.67 9.56
N THR A 56 -14.72 2.70 10.84
CA THR A 56 -15.06 3.94 11.55
C THR A 56 -13.87 4.91 11.58
N LEU A 57 -12.67 4.41 11.84
CA LEU A 57 -11.45 5.22 11.82
C LEU A 57 -11.22 5.84 10.44
N MET A 58 -11.39 5.08 9.36
CA MET A 58 -11.20 5.55 7.99
C MET A 58 -12.22 6.62 7.59
N ASP A 59 -13.48 6.47 8.00
CA ASP A 59 -14.50 7.50 7.81
C ASP A 59 -14.13 8.82 8.52
N ASN A 60 -13.66 8.73 9.77
CA ASN A 60 -13.20 9.90 10.53
C ASN A 60 -11.98 10.56 9.87
N MET A 61 -11.00 9.76 9.40
CA MET A 61 -9.81 10.27 8.72
C MET A 61 -10.18 11.11 7.48
N ILE A 62 -11.14 10.66 6.69
CA ILE A 62 -11.58 11.42 5.50
C ILE A 62 -12.40 12.64 5.91
N LYS A 63 -13.26 12.52 6.92
CA LYS A 63 -14.03 13.65 7.46
C LYS A 63 -13.13 14.78 7.96
N ASP A 64 -12.07 14.45 8.70
CA ASP A 64 -11.12 15.42 9.24
C ASP A 64 -10.36 16.16 8.13
N LEU A 65 -9.96 15.47 7.07
CA LEU A 65 -9.33 16.12 5.91
C LEU A 65 -10.32 16.96 5.09
N SER A 66 -11.58 16.56 5.04
CA SER A 66 -12.63 17.25 4.26
C SER A 66 -13.13 18.53 4.94
N TYR A 67 -12.86 18.72 6.22
CA TYR A 67 -13.32 19.90 6.96
C TYR A 67 -12.67 21.22 6.49
N ALA A 68 -11.36 21.19 6.20
CA ALA A 68 -10.62 22.33 5.67
C ALA A 68 -9.53 21.88 4.67
N PRO A 69 -9.90 21.43 3.48
CA PRO A 69 -8.96 20.76 2.55
C PRO A 69 -7.82 21.68 2.08
N THR A 70 -8.04 22.98 2.06
CA THR A 70 -7.01 23.97 1.65
C THR A 70 -6.07 24.38 2.79
N GLN A 71 -6.34 23.97 4.04
CA GLN A 71 -5.59 24.37 5.23
C GLN A 71 -5.09 23.16 6.05
N ILE A 72 -4.85 22.02 5.40
CA ILE A 72 -4.39 20.82 6.09
C ILE A 72 -3.00 21.06 6.66
N THR A 73 -2.87 20.91 7.97
CA THR A 73 -1.60 21.11 8.67
C THR A 73 -0.67 19.92 8.49
N LYS A 74 0.65 20.14 8.68
CA LYS A 74 1.64 19.06 8.68
C LYS A 74 1.31 17.97 9.72
N GLU A 75 0.73 18.35 10.85
CA GLU A 75 0.33 17.43 11.91
C GLU A 75 -0.84 16.55 11.48
N GLN A 76 -1.88 17.13 10.87
CA GLN A 76 -3.01 16.36 10.32
C GLN A 76 -2.55 15.36 9.26
N LYS A 77 -1.64 15.77 8.36
CA LYS A 77 -1.02 14.89 7.38
C LYS A 77 -0.26 13.74 8.05
N ARG A 78 0.53 14.03 9.09
CA ARG A 78 1.28 13.02 9.83
C ARG A 78 0.36 12.02 10.52
N LEU A 79 -0.72 12.48 11.16
CA LEU A 79 -1.71 11.63 11.80
C LEU A 79 -2.44 10.74 10.78
N PHE A 80 -2.85 11.31 9.65
CA PHE A 80 -3.48 10.55 8.57
C PHE A 80 -2.58 9.42 8.07
N LEU A 81 -1.33 9.72 7.74
CA LEU A 81 -0.37 8.73 7.26
C LEU A 81 -0.03 7.69 8.34
N GLY A 82 0.06 8.10 9.60
CA GLY A 82 0.28 7.22 10.74
C GLY A 82 -0.85 6.21 10.91
N ASN A 83 -2.10 6.67 10.90
CA ASN A 83 -3.29 5.82 10.97
C ASN A 83 -3.37 4.86 9.77
N ALA A 84 -3.12 5.36 8.55
CA ALA A 84 -3.09 4.52 7.35
C ALA A 84 -2.03 3.41 7.45
N ASN A 85 -0.85 3.71 8.01
CA ASN A 85 0.20 2.72 8.24
C ASN A 85 -0.18 1.69 9.30
N THR A 86 -0.88 2.09 10.37
CA THR A 86 -1.39 1.18 11.40
C THR A 86 -2.37 0.17 10.79
N ILE A 87 -3.34 0.65 10.01
CA ILE A 87 -4.30 -0.18 9.29
C ILE A 87 -3.58 -1.14 8.34
N LEU A 88 -2.64 -0.64 7.56
CA LEU A 88 -1.83 -1.45 6.63
C LEU A 88 -1.02 -2.52 7.36
N SER A 89 -0.45 -2.18 8.52
CA SER A 89 0.30 -3.14 9.35
C SER A 89 -0.59 -4.28 9.85
N HIS A 90 -1.82 -3.96 10.29
CA HIS A 90 -2.81 -4.96 10.67
C HIS A 90 -3.15 -5.90 9.50
N LEU A 91 -3.47 -5.35 8.32
CA LEU A 91 -3.77 -6.15 7.14
C LEU A 91 -2.61 -7.09 6.75
N LYS A 92 -1.37 -6.62 6.87
CA LYS A 92 -0.19 -7.46 6.60
C LYS A 92 0.02 -8.55 7.64
N LYS A 93 -0.07 -8.21 8.93
CA LYS A 93 0.26 -9.13 10.03
C LYS A 93 -0.84 -10.13 10.29
N THR A 94 -2.11 -9.69 10.26
CA THR A 94 -3.26 -10.51 10.63
C THR A 94 -3.84 -11.26 9.44
N HIS A 95 -3.90 -10.60 8.28
CA HIS A 95 -4.52 -11.17 7.08
C HIS A 95 -3.51 -11.63 6.01
N GLY A 96 -2.20 -11.51 6.29
CA GLY A 96 -1.14 -12.01 5.42
C GLY A 96 -1.07 -11.30 4.06
N LEU A 97 -1.55 -10.06 3.98
CA LEU A 97 -1.49 -9.29 2.75
C LEU A 97 -0.09 -8.68 2.56
N ILE A 98 0.33 -8.52 1.33
CA ILE A 98 1.59 -7.87 0.95
C ILE A 98 1.33 -6.61 0.12
N SER A 99 2.24 -5.64 0.21
CA SER A 99 2.17 -4.47 -0.69
C SER A 99 2.54 -4.84 -2.12
N ASP A 100 1.87 -4.20 -3.09
CA ASP A 100 2.24 -4.33 -4.50
C ASP A 100 3.73 -4.05 -4.71
N GLY A 101 4.44 -4.96 -5.39
CA GLY A 101 5.87 -4.82 -5.67
C GLY A 101 6.80 -5.08 -4.47
N GLN A 102 6.29 -5.53 -3.33
CA GLN A 102 7.10 -5.78 -2.13
C GLN A 102 8.15 -6.85 -2.38
N ASN A 103 7.79 -7.97 -3.02
CA ASN A 103 8.74 -9.03 -3.34
C ASN A 103 9.77 -8.55 -4.36
N THR A 104 9.34 -7.82 -5.38
CA THR A 104 10.26 -7.23 -6.37
C THR A 104 11.30 -6.34 -5.70
N GLY A 105 10.91 -5.49 -4.75
CA GLY A 105 11.86 -4.64 -4.00
C GLY A 105 12.87 -5.45 -3.17
N ILE A 106 12.40 -6.49 -2.47
CA ILE A 106 13.24 -7.36 -1.64
C ILE A 106 14.23 -8.13 -2.51
N PHE A 107 13.75 -8.77 -3.58
CA PHE A 107 14.59 -9.57 -4.46
C PHE A 107 15.56 -8.72 -5.29
N LEU A 108 15.20 -7.48 -5.61
CA LEU A 108 16.13 -6.51 -6.22
C LEU A 108 17.31 -6.24 -5.29
N ALA A 109 17.07 -5.99 -4.01
CA ALA A 109 18.13 -5.75 -3.03
C ALA A 109 19.03 -7.00 -2.84
N ILE A 110 18.43 -8.19 -2.74
CA ILE A 110 19.15 -9.46 -2.64
C ILE A 110 19.96 -9.70 -3.92
N GLY A 111 19.36 -9.52 -5.09
CA GLY A 111 20.00 -9.70 -6.39
C GLY A 111 21.18 -8.76 -6.59
N ALA A 112 21.06 -7.50 -6.15
CA ALA A 112 22.17 -6.55 -6.18
C ALA A 112 23.33 -7.03 -5.31
N GLY A 113 23.07 -7.49 -4.08
CA GLY A 113 24.09 -8.04 -3.18
C GLY A 113 24.81 -9.27 -3.76
N VAL A 114 24.05 -10.21 -4.30
CA VAL A 114 24.60 -11.40 -4.99
C VAL A 114 25.40 -10.97 -6.23
N GLY A 115 24.88 -10.00 -7.00
CA GLY A 115 25.54 -9.47 -8.19
C GLY A 115 26.91 -8.83 -7.88
N VAL A 116 27.02 -8.09 -6.76
CA VAL A 116 28.30 -7.54 -6.30
C VAL A 116 29.28 -8.68 -5.97
N SER A 117 28.85 -9.69 -5.22
CA SER A 117 29.69 -10.82 -4.83
C SER A 117 30.20 -11.59 -6.05
N LEU A 118 29.32 -11.88 -7.01
CA LEU A 118 29.70 -12.54 -8.28
C LEU A 118 30.64 -11.66 -9.11
N GLY A 119 30.39 -10.34 -9.15
CA GLY A 119 31.24 -9.38 -9.86
C GLY A 119 32.67 -9.37 -9.33
N VAL A 120 32.86 -9.51 -8.01
CA VAL A 120 34.21 -9.64 -7.40
C VAL A 120 34.86 -10.97 -7.81
N VAL A 121 34.13 -12.09 -7.72
CA VAL A 121 34.68 -13.43 -8.06
C VAL A 121 35.09 -13.49 -9.53
N PHE A 122 34.27 -12.94 -10.44
CA PHE A 122 34.58 -12.95 -11.87
C PHE A 122 35.47 -11.76 -12.32
N LYS A 123 35.94 -10.93 -11.38
CA LYS A 123 36.73 -9.72 -11.65
C LYS A 123 36.06 -8.75 -12.63
N SER A 124 34.74 -8.75 -12.68
CA SER A 124 33.94 -7.94 -13.59
C SER A 124 32.66 -7.39 -12.90
N PRO A 125 32.77 -6.38 -12.04
CA PRO A 125 31.63 -5.76 -11.37
C PRO A 125 30.61 -5.18 -12.34
N ILE A 126 31.07 -4.75 -13.53
CA ILE A 126 30.24 -4.16 -14.58
C ILE A 126 29.20 -5.17 -15.10
N ILE A 127 29.49 -6.45 -15.09
CA ILE A 127 28.59 -7.51 -15.54
C ILE A 127 27.84 -8.13 -14.37
N GLY A 128 28.51 -8.31 -13.23
CA GLY A 128 27.92 -8.98 -12.07
C GLY A 128 26.71 -8.24 -11.47
N ILE A 129 26.81 -6.93 -11.27
CA ILE A 129 25.73 -6.16 -10.65
C ILE A 129 24.46 -6.13 -11.51
N PRO A 130 24.50 -5.76 -12.81
CA PRO A 130 23.29 -5.77 -13.64
C PRO A 130 22.66 -7.15 -13.77
N ALA A 131 23.46 -8.20 -13.88
CA ALA A 131 22.95 -9.58 -13.96
C ALA A 131 22.22 -9.98 -12.67
N GLY A 132 22.80 -9.71 -11.50
CA GLY A 132 22.17 -9.98 -10.21
C GLY A 132 20.85 -9.20 -10.03
N VAL A 133 20.84 -7.91 -10.36
CA VAL A 133 19.64 -7.06 -10.31
C VAL A 133 18.55 -7.59 -11.25
N ALA A 134 18.89 -7.94 -12.49
CA ALA A 134 17.93 -8.48 -13.47
C ALA A 134 17.28 -9.77 -12.97
N LEU A 135 18.06 -10.70 -12.42
CA LEU A 135 17.53 -11.94 -11.82
C LEU A 135 16.64 -11.63 -10.62
N GLY A 136 17.05 -10.72 -9.74
CA GLY A 136 16.24 -10.30 -8.59
C GLY A 136 14.88 -9.75 -9.00
N ILE A 137 14.85 -8.86 -10.01
CA ILE A 137 13.59 -8.32 -10.53
C ILE A 137 12.69 -9.43 -11.07
N VAL A 138 13.22 -10.37 -11.87
CA VAL A 138 12.44 -11.46 -12.46
C VAL A 138 11.82 -12.33 -11.36
N PHE A 139 12.61 -12.78 -10.39
CA PHE A 139 12.10 -13.60 -9.28
C PHE A 139 11.07 -12.85 -8.44
N GLY A 140 11.34 -11.60 -8.07
CA GLY A 140 10.43 -10.78 -7.29
C GLY A 140 9.11 -10.52 -8.03
N ALA A 141 9.17 -10.22 -9.33
CA ALA A 141 7.98 -10.00 -10.14
C ALA A 141 7.10 -11.25 -10.27
N VAL A 142 7.70 -12.43 -10.40
CA VAL A 142 6.95 -13.70 -10.43
C VAL A 142 6.21 -13.93 -9.11
N LEU A 143 6.86 -13.65 -7.97
CA LEU A 143 6.22 -13.77 -6.66
C LEU A 143 5.11 -12.74 -6.45
N ASP A 144 5.30 -11.51 -6.89
CA ASP A 144 4.27 -10.47 -6.83
C ASP A 144 3.07 -10.83 -7.73
N MET A 145 3.31 -11.38 -8.92
CA MET A 145 2.24 -11.88 -9.79
C MET A 145 1.44 -13.03 -9.14
N ARG A 146 2.12 -13.97 -8.49
CA ARG A 146 1.45 -15.05 -7.74
C ARG A 146 0.60 -14.50 -6.61
N ALA A 147 1.12 -13.54 -5.84
CA ALA A 147 0.39 -12.91 -4.75
C ALA A 147 -0.84 -12.13 -5.25
N ARG A 148 -0.72 -11.43 -6.38
CA ARG A 148 -1.87 -10.77 -7.04
C ARG A 148 -2.93 -11.77 -7.47
N LYS A 149 -2.54 -12.87 -8.14
CA LYS A 149 -3.48 -13.93 -8.53
C LYS A 149 -4.16 -14.58 -7.34
N ALA A 150 -3.47 -14.70 -6.21
CA ALA A 150 -4.03 -15.21 -4.95
C ALA A 150 -4.88 -14.18 -4.19
N GLY A 151 -5.06 -12.96 -4.71
CA GLY A 151 -5.79 -11.90 -4.04
C GLY A 151 -5.13 -11.36 -2.77
N LYS A 152 -3.84 -11.57 -2.57
CA LYS A 152 -3.08 -11.21 -1.35
C LYS A 152 -2.33 -9.88 -1.46
N THR A 153 -2.70 -8.99 -2.37
CA THR A 153 -2.01 -7.71 -2.55
C THR A 153 -2.86 -6.51 -2.16
N ILE A 154 -2.18 -5.43 -1.73
CA ILE A 154 -2.76 -4.12 -1.39
C ILE A 154 -2.07 -3.02 -2.19
#